data_6a4bc95df1766d8d621ac76315a21e74
#
_entry.id   6a4bc95df1766d8d621ac76315a21e74
#
_cell.length_a   1.000
_cell.length_b   1.000
_cell.length_c   1.000
_cell.angle_alpha   90.00
_cell.angle_beta   90.00
_cell.angle_gamma   90.00
#
_symmetry.space_group_name_H-M   'P 1'
#
loop_
_entity.id
_entity.type
_entity.pdbx_description
1 polymer ?
#
loop_
_entity_poly.entity_id
_entity_poly.type
_entity_poly.pdbx_seq_one_letter_code
_entity_poly.pdbx_strand_id
1 'polypeptide(L)'
;MLVEKQIITFGAKVRFKRSYHNTLLEKIEHSIDEIDYLEIKRCDYYFLNKQIGNETSIIGKKIAIVGAGSLGSYISVEMVKSGIKDLTLYDSDTVEGENILRHQSDFFWRGCSKVYSLKYKLQQIHPEVMVEIKSENITTKTLKDDMNKFDMIIFAVGNSDVQLSCNNLLKKENYAKPVLYVWLEAGGSNSHILCVDYSQKGCFECLYTDEKGRLMNNKVNRMTEEQVESHTLRNGCGATRVAYGSSILLRTTSVVLDMVQRVFNHEIKENILLNITRTSVTEQNGKFIESRCNCCGDPD
;
A
#
# COMPACT_ATOMS: atom_id res chain seq x y z
N MET A 1 -25.44 18.02 17.35
CA MET A 1 -26.04 16.89 16.61
C MET A 1 -26.11 17.29 15.13
N LEU A 2 -25.15 16.91 14.33
CA LEU A 2 -25.14 17.19 12.89
C LEU A 2 -26.07 16.17 12.23
N VAL A 3 -27.21 16.61 11.72
CA VAL A 3 -28.08 15.80 10.90
C VAL A 3 -27.37 15.58 9.57
N GLU A 4 -26.91 14.37 9.30
CA GLU A 4 -26.41 13.98 7.97
C GLU A 4 -27.51 14.25 6.95
N LYS A 5 -27.28 15.17 6.02
CA LYS A 5 -28.18 15.38 4.89
C LYS A 5 -28.18 14.12 4.03
N GLN A 6 -29.24 13.35 4.09
CA GLN A 6 -29.44 12.25 3.14
C GLN A 6 -29.74 12.82 1.76
N ILE A 7 -28.88 12.51 0.80
CA ILE A 7 -29.17 12.79 -0.63
C ILE A 7 -29.97 11.61 -1.15
N ILE A 8 -31.25 11.85 -1.46
CA ILE A 8 -32.11 10.86 -2.14
C ILE A 8 -31.97 11.12 -3.64
N THR A 9 -31.54 10.12 -4.38
CA THR A 9 -31.45 10.17 -5.83
C THR A 9 -32.52 9.23 -6.40
N PHE A 10 -33.28 9.72 -7.35
CA PHE A 10 -34.25 8.90 -8.10
C PHE A 10 -34.09 9.16 -9.60
N GLY A 11 -34.50 8.20 -10.41
CA GLY A 11 -34.50 8.30 -11.85
C GLY A 11 -35.82 7.77 -12.42
N ALA A 12 -36.22 8.29 -13.54
CA ALA A 12 -37.33 7.78 -14.27
C ALA A 12 -37.09 7.88 -15.78
N LYS A 13 -37.56 6.86 -16.52
CA LYS A 13 -37.68 6.90 -17.97
C LYS A 13 -39.06 7.40 -18.32
N VAL A 14 -39.14 8.53 -18.95
CA VAL A 14 -40.42 9.16 -19.35
C VAL A 14 -40.63 8.97 -20.83
N ARG A 15 -41.76 8.35 -21.19
CA ARG A 15 -42.23 8.28 -22.58
C ARG A 15 -43.21 9.40 -22.81
N PHE A 16 -43.01 10.16 -23.88
CA PHE A 16 -43.91 11.24 -24.29
C PHE A 16 -44.79 10.80 -25.47
N LYS A 17 -46.05 11.20 -25.46
CA LYS A 17 -46.87 11.12 -26.64
C LYS A 17 -46.29 11.99 -27.75
N ARG A 18 -46.51 11.65 -29.00
CA ARG A 18 -46.21 12.54 -30.12
C ARG A 18 -46.96 13.86 -29.91
N SER A 19 -46.21 14.92 -29.63
CA SER A 19 -46.81 16.24 -29.40
C SER A 19 -46.09 17.30 -30.24
N TYR A 20 -46.77 18.35 -30.57
CA TYR A 20 -46.26 19.49 -31.33
C TYR A 20 -45.67 20.58 -30.41
N HIS A 21 -45.43 20.28 -29.13
CA HIS A 21 -44.86 21.24 -28.19
C HIS A 21 -43.36 21.46 -28.44
N ASN A 22 -42.95 22.73 -28.42
CA ASN A 22 -41.60 23.15 -28.78
C ASN A 22 -40.61 23.08 -27.61
N THR A 23 -41.07 23.03 -26.36
CA THR A 23 -40.22 22.99 -25.18
C THR A 23 -40.35 21.67 -24.40
N LEU A 24 -39.32 21.27 -23.67
CA LEU A 24 -39.33 20.10 -22.83
C LEU A 24 -40.36 20.23 -21.68
N LEU A 25 -40.52 21.43 -21.11
CA LEU A 25 -41.46 21.70 -20.02
C LEU A 25 -42.92 21.49 -20.49
N GLU A 26 -43.31 22.03 -21.66
CA GLU A 26 -44.65 21.80 -22.24
C GLU A 26 -44.92 20.32 -22.52
N LYS A 27 -43.90 19.55 -22.92
CA LYS A 27 -44.01 18.10 -23.09
C LYS A 27 -44.23 17.38 -21.77
N ILE A 28 -43.55 17.81 -20.69
CA ILE A 28 -43.72 17.21 -19.37
C ILE A 28 -45.12 17.45 -18.83
N GLU A 29 -45.66 18.67 -18.97
CA GLU A 29 -46.96 19.03 -18.42
C GLU A 29 -48.15 18.35 -19.12
N HIS A 30 -48.05 18.13 -20.44
CA HIS A 30 -49.23 17.77 -21.24
C HIS A 30 -49.12 16.48 -22.04
N SER A 31 -47.98 15.80 -22.05
CA SER A 31 -47.73 14.72 -23.01
C SER A 31 -47.10 13.45 -22.42
N ILE A 32 -47.08 13.31 -21.12
CA ILE A 32 -46.57 12.09 -20.51
C ILE A 32 -47.51 10.94 -20.80
N ASP A 33 -46.99 9.87 -21.40
CA ASP A 33 -47.70 8.65 -21.70
C ASP A 33 -47.43 7.58 -20.65
N GLU A 34 -46.17 7.46 -20.28
CA GLU A 34 -45.71 6.42 -19.34
C GLU A 34 -44.51 6.90 -18.55
N ILE A 35 -44.44 6.54 -17.27
CA ILE A 35 -43.30 6.80 -16.41
C ILE A 35 -42.85 5.45 -15.83
N ASP A 36 -41.66 5.00 -16.23
CA ASP A 36 -40.99 3.86 -15.64
C ASP A 36 -39.98 4.35 -14.59
N TYR A 37 -40.17 4.00 -13.36
CA TYR A 37 -39.21 4.32 -12.31
C TYR A 37 -37.95 3.44 -12.42
N LEU A 38 -36.79 4.08 -12.40
CA LEU A 38 -35.52 3.39 -12.44
C LEU A 38 -35.01 3.18 -11.01
N GLU A 39 -34.63 1.95 -10.72
CA GLU A 39 -33.88 1.67 -9.49
C GLU A 39 -32.47 2.27 -9.63
N ILE A 40 -32.12 3.21 -8.75
CA ILE A 40 -30.79 3.78 -8.67
C ILE A 40 -30.10 3.25 -7.45
N LYS A 41 -28.99 2.51 -7.66
CA LYS A 41 -28.12 2.02 -6.59
C LYS A 41 -26.91 2.93 -6.48
N ARG A 42 -26.71 3.48 -5.30
CA ARG A 42 -25.52 4.28 -5.00
C ARG A 42 -24.31 3.35 -4.96
N CYS A 43 -23.25 3.67 -5.73
CA CYS A 43 -22.04 2.88 -5.84
C CYS A 43 -20.76 3.74 -5.81
N ASP A 44 -20.82 4.97 -5.30
CA ASP A 44 -19.61 5.76 -5.12
C ASP A 44 -18.68 5.11 -4.08
N TYR A 45 -17.39 5.34 -4.23
CA TYR A 45 -16.34 4.67 -3.47
C TYR A 45 -16.48 4.86 -1.94
N TYR A 46 -16.85 6.07 -1.50
CA TYR A 46 -17.08 6.35 -0.08
C TYR A 46 -18.24 5.54 0.49
N PHE A 47 -19.37 5.52 -0.22
CA PHE A 47 -20.55 4.79 0.21
C PHE A 47 -20.28 3.29 0.31
N LEU A 48 -19.63 2.70 -0.70
CA LEU A 48 -19.32 1.27 -0.70
C LEU A 48 -18.39 0.89 0.45
N ASN A 49 -17.35 1.70 0.72
CA ASN A 49 -16.44 1.45 1.84
C ASN A 49 -17.16 1.52 3.20
N LYS A 50 -18.06 2.49 3.39
CA LYS A 50 -18.87 2.60 4.61
C LYS A 50 -19.79 1.38 4.79
N GLN A 51 -20.37 0.83 3.71
CA GLN A 51 -21.28 -0.32 3.76
C GLN A 51 -20.59 -1.60 4.27
N ILE A 52 -19.33 -1.79 3.98
CA ILE A 52 -18.56 -2.96 4.44
C ILE A 52 -17.80 -2.71 5.75
N GLY A 53 -17.99 -1.54 6.38
CA GLY A 53 -17.40 -1.22 7.67
C GLY A 53 -15.93 -0.78 7.61
N ASN A 54 -15.42 -0.36 6.45
CA ASN A 54 -14.07 0.18 6.36
C ASN A 54 -13.96 1.53 7.08
N GLU A 55 -12.78 1.77 7.67
CA GLU A 55 -12.44 3.03 8.31
C GLU A 55 -12.44 4.19 7.31
N THR A 56 -13.18 5.25 7.61
CA THR A 56 -13.27 6.40 6.72
C THR A 56 -12.12 7.39 6.87
N SER A 57 -11.32 7.28 7.92
CA SER A 57 -10.15 8.13 8.19
C SER A 57 -9.05 8.03 7.13
N ILE A 58 -8.98 6.90 6.43
CA ILE A 58 -7.99 6.64 5.37
C ILE A 58 -8.47 7.09 3.99
N ILE A 59 -9.75 7.38 3.82
CA ILE A 59 -10.31 7.82 2.53
C ILE A 59 -9.75 9.20 2.17
N GLY A 60 -9.23 9.31 0.94
CA GLY A 60 -8.60 10.55 0.45
C GLY A 60 -7.12 10.69 0.79
N LYS A 61 -6.52 9.72 1.48
CA LYS A 61 -5.07 9.66 1.69
C LYS A 61 -4.36 9.22 0.42
N LYS A 62 -3.14 9.77 0.22
CA LYS A 62 -2.25 9.44 -0.89
C LYS A 62 -1.09 8.60 -0.39
N ILE A 63 -0.95 7.39 -0.93
CA ILE A 63 0.08 6.45 -0.48
C ILE A 63 1.01 6.10 -1.65
N ALA A 64 2.33 6.19 -1.38
CA ALA A 64 3.32 5.61 -2.26
C ALA A 64 3.65 4.18 -1.83
N ILE A 65 3.69 3.25 -2.79
CA ILE A 65 4.16 1.89 -2.58
C ILE A 65 5.41 1.68 -3.43
N VAL A 66 6.52 1.49 -2.76
CA VAL A 66 7.83 1.22 -3.36
C VAL A 66 8.05 -0.27 -3.39
N GLY A 67 8.08 -0.82 -4.60
CA GLY A 67 8.10 -2.25 -4.87
C GLY A 67 6.70 -2.80 -5.15
N ALA A 68 6.42 -3.12 -6.42
CA ALA A 68 5.20 -3.78 -6.86
C ALA A 68 5.39 -5.31 -7.04
N GLY A 69 6.28 -5.89 -6.26
CA GLY A 69 6.49 -7.34 -6.21
C GLY A 69 5.35 -8.07 -5.50
N SER A 70 5.62 -9.27 -5.00
CA SER A 70 4.63 -10.06 -4.26
C SER A 70 3.91 -9.25 -3.20
N LEU A 71 4.64 -8.77 -2.20
CA LEU A 71 4.07 -8.09 -1.05
C LEU A 71 3.39 -6.78 -1.44
N GLY A 72 4.07 -5.94 -2.23
CA GLY A 72 3.54 -4.64 -2.65
C GLY A 72 2.29 -4.77 -3.52
N SER A 73 2.17 -5.82 -4.35
CA SER A 73 0.98 -6.03 -5.16
C SER A 73 -0.25 -6.39 -4.33
N TYR A 74 -0.08 -7.24 -3.30
CA TYR A 74 -1.16 -7.57 -2.37
C TYR A 74 -1.54 -6.38 -1.50
N ILE A 75 -0.55 -5.66 -0.95
CA ILE A 75 -0.80 -4.44 -0.20
C ILE A 75 -1.60 -3.44 -1.05
N SER A 76 -1.21 -3.21 -2.31
CA SER A 76 -1.90 -2.27 -3.21
C SER A 76 -3.37 -2.62 -3.43
N VAL A 77 -3.67 -3.89 -3.69
CA VAL A 77 -5.05 -4.36 -3.94
C VAL A 77 -5.91 -4.19 -2.68
N GLU A 78 -5.40 -4.64 -1.53
CA GLU A 78 -6.17 -4.57 -0.30
C GLU A 78 -6.29 -3.13 0.23
N MET A 79 -5.28 -2.25 0.03
CA MET A 79 -5.40 -0.81 0.30
C MET A 79 -6.56 -0.18 -0.48
N VAL A 80 -6.66 -0.48 -1.78
CA VAL A 80 -7.79 0.03 -2.59
C VAL A 80 -9.11 -0.49 -2.05
N LYS A 81 -9.24 -1.77 -1.74
CA LYS A 81 -10.48 -2.32 -1.16
C LYS A 81 -10.81 -1.76 0.22
N SER A 82 -9.81 -1.27 0.95
CA SER A 82 -9.96 -0.72 2.30
C SER A 82 -10.22 0.78 2.35
N GLY A 83 -10.22 1.49 1.20
CA GLY A 83 -10.59 2.92 1.18
C GLY A 83 -9.54 3.85 0.61
N ILE A 84 -8.32 3.38 0.32
CA ILE A 84 -7.27 4.18 -0.32
C ILE A 84 -7.46 4.13 -1.84
N LYS A 85 -7.85 5.24 -2.43
CA LYS A 85 -8.05 5.32 -3.89
C LYS A 85 -6.97 6.05 -4.66
N ASP A 86 -6.00 6.66 -3.98
CA ASP A 86 -4.91 7.44 -4.60
C ASP A 86 -3.57 6.80 -4.26
N LEU A 87 -3.00 6.10 -5.24
CA LEU A 87 -1.76 5.35 -5.10
C LEU A 87 -0.72 5.77 -6.12
N THR A 88 0.55 5.83 -5.70
CA THR A 88 1.70 5.90 -6.60
C THR A 88 2.55 4.63 -6.42
N LEU A 89 2.82 3.92 -7.51
CA LEU A 89 3.55 2.66 -7.51
C LEU A 89 4.92 2.82 -8.18
N TYR A 90 5.98 2.36 -7.49
CA TYR A 90 7.35 2.34 -7.99
C TYR A 90 7.84 0.91 -8.15
N ASP A 91 8.18 0.49 -9.35
CA ASP A 91 8.87 -0.78 -9.65
C ASP A 91 9.37 -0.77 -11.09
N SER A 92 10.61 -1.18 -11.33
CA SER A 92 11.20 -1.25 -12.67
C SER A 92 10.97 -2.58 -13.38
N ASP A 93 10.52 -3.62 -12.67
CA ASP A 93 10.47 -4.98 -13.16
C ASP A 93 9.28 -5.25 -14.07
N THR A 94 9.40 -6.35 -14.83
CA THR A 94 8.32 -6.96 -15.60
C THR A 94 7.70 -8.15 -14.86
N VAL A 95 6.49 -8.50 -15.26
CA VAL A 95 5.77 -9.68 -14.76
C VAL A 95 6.36 -10.92 -15.44
N GLU A 96 7.01 -11.77 -14.67
CA GLU A 96 7.54 -13.05 -15.12
C GLU A 96 6.60 -14.20 -14.76
N GLY A 97 6.65 -15.30 -15.52
CA GLY A 97 5.81 -16.48 -15.27
C GLY A 97 5.91 -17.00 -13.83
N GLU A 98 7.09 -16.91 -13.24
CA GLU A 98 7.38 -17.31 -11.85
C GLU A 98 6.75 -16.39 -10.79
N ASN A 99 6.30 -15.21 -11.18
CA ASN A 99 5.66 -14.27 -10.25
C ASN A 99 4.18 -14.59 -10.05
N ILE A 100 3.52 -15.20 -11.02
CA ILE A 100 2.06 -15.27 -11.13
C ILE A 100 1.37 -15.79 -9.87
N LEU A 101 1.86 -16.88 -9.27
CA LEU A 101 1.24 -17.47 -8.08
C LEU A 101 1.46 -16.68 -6.80
N ARG A 102 2.33 -15.69 -6.82
CA ARG A 102 2.64 -14.83 -5.66
C ARG A 102 2.47 -13.34 -5.93
N HIS A 103 1.86 -12.98 -7.05
CA HIS A 103 1.61 -11.61 -7.48
C HIS A 103 0.13 -11.41 -7.80
N GLN A 104 -0.36 -10.19 -7.74
CA GLN A 104 -1.75 -9.87 -8.07
C GLN A 104 -2.01 -9.72 -9.58
N SER A 105 -0.96 -9.70 -10.42
CA SER A 105 -1.11 -9.81 -11.87
C SER A 105 -1.38 -11.27 -12.27
N ASP A 106 -2.13 -11.45 -13.34
CA ASP A 106 -2.38 -12.75 -13.93
C ASP A 106 -1.43 -13.05 -15.11
N PHE A 107 -1.53 -14.26 -15.67
CA PHE A 107 -0.64 -14.76 -16.73
C PHE A 107 -0.70 -13.94 -18.02
N PHE A 108 -1.79 -13.25 -18.27
CA PHE A 108 -1.97 -12.39 -19.45
C PHE A 108 -0.92 -11.27 -19.51
N TRP A 109 -0.47 -10.78 -18.34
CA TRP A 109 0.47 -9.66 -18.22
C TRP A 109 1.95 -10.06 -18.27
N ARG A 110 2.26 -11.32 -18.54
CA ARG A 110 3.67 -11.76 -18.63
C ARG A 110 4.46 -10.94 -19.67
N GLY A 111 5.61 -10.44 -19.26
CA GLY A 111 6.47 -9.56 -20.05
C GLY A 111 6.09 -8.06 -19.99
N CYS A 112 4.96 -7.71 -19.39
CA CYS A 112 4.58 -6.32 -19.17
C CYS A 112 5.14 -5.78 -17.85
N SER A 113 5.26 -4.45 -17.75
CA SER A 113 5.66 -3.79 -16.50
C SER A 113 4.72 -4.19 -15.34
N LYS A 114 5.29 -4.53 -14.16
CA LYS A 114 4.54 -4.88 -12.96
C LYS A 114 3.60 -3.75 -12.53
N VAL A 115 4.09 -2.52 -12.49
CA VAL A 115 3.26 -1.37 -12.09
C VAL A 115 2.13 -1.08 -13.08
N TYR A 116 2.35 -1.33 -14.37
CA TYR A 116 1.31 -1.16 -15.37
C TYR A 116 0.19 -2.20 -15.23
N SER A 117 0.54 -3.48 -15.09
CA SER A 117 -0.44 -4.54 -14.88
C SER A 117 -1.22 -4.35 -13.59
N LEU A 118 -0.54 -3.92 -12.53
CA LEU A 118 -1.17 -3.66 -11.24
C LEU A 118 -2.10 -2.44 -11.30
N LYS A 119 -1.70 -1.35 -11.96
CA LYS A 119 -2.57 -0.19 -12.22
C LYS A 119 -3.86 -0.63 -12.88
N TYR A 120 -3.78 -1.42 -13.95
CA TYR A 120 -4.97 -1.93 -14.63
C TYR A 120 -5.88 -2.70 -13.68
N LYS A 121 -5.33 -3.62 -12.89
CA LYS A 121 -6.09 -4.39 -11.90
C LYS A 121 -6.76 -3.52 -10.85
N LEU A 122 -6.05 -2.54 -10.32
CA LEU A 122 -6.58 -1.64 -9.29
C LEU A 122 -7.73 -0.77 -9.82
N GLN A 123 -7.62 -0.28 -11.05
CA GLN A 123 -8.68 0.49 -11.69
C GLN A 123 -9.93 -0.34 -12.03
N GLN A 124 -9.82 -1.67 -12.12
CA GLN A 124 -10.97 -2.56 -12.27
C GLN A 124 -11.76 -2.73 -10.96
N ILE A 125 -11.18 -2.41 -9.80
CA ILE A 125 -11.89 -2.50 -8.51
C ILE A 125 -12.96 -1.40 -8.44
N HIS A 126 -12.60 -0.17 -8.78
CA HIS A 126 -13.55 0.94 -8.81
C HIS A 126 -13.07 2.08 -9.73
N PRO A 127 -13.99 2.74 -10.49
CA PRO A 127 -13.61 3.79 -11.46
C PRO A 127 -13.01 5.06 -10.83
N GLU A 128 -13.23 5.31 -9.53
CA GLU A 128 -12.62 6.44 -8.82
C GLU A 128 -11.17 6.19 -8.39
N VAL A 129 -10.62 4.99 -8.61
CA VAL A 129 -9.24 4.66 -8.21
C VAL A 129 -8.25 5.34 -9.14
N MET A 130 -7.38 6.15 -8.55
CA MET A 130 -6.31 6.87 -9.23
C MET A 130 -4.97 6.22 -8.95
N VAL A 131 -4.28 5.77 -9.98
CA VAL A 131 -2.97 5.13 -9.85
C VAL A 131 -1.95 5.82 -10.74
N GLU A 132 -0.99 6.48 -10.12
CA GLU A 132 0.23 6.93 -10.78
C GLU A 132 1.25 5.79 -10.77
N ILE A 133 1.99 5.62 -11.87
CA ILE A 133 3.01 4.58 -11.98
C ILE A 133 4.34 5.19 -12.35
N LYS A 134 5.41 4.65 -11.75
CA LYS A 134 6.81 4.95 -12.01
C LYS A 134 7.50 3.63 -12.32
N SER A 135 7.65 3.32 -13.62
CA SER A 135 8.35 2.10 -14.09
C SER A 135 9.87 2.26 -13.96
N GLU A 136 10.33 2.59 -12.77
CA GLU A 136 11.74 2.83 -12.45
C GLU A 136 12.03 2.42 -11.01
N ASN A 137 13.30 2.13 -10.71
CA ASN A 137 13.75 1.96 -9.33
C ASN A 137 13.69 3.30 -8.60
N ILE A 138 13.17 3.28 -7.37
CA ILE A 138 13.23 4.46 -6.51
C ILE A 138 14.69 4.82 -6.24
N THR A 139 15.03 6.08 -6.37
CA THR A 139 16.30 6.66 -6.00
C THR A 139 16.10 7.75 -4.95
N THR A 140 17.16 8.16 -4.27
CA THR A 140 17.10 9.30 -3.35
C THR A 140 16.65 10.58 -4.06
N LYS A 141 17.00 10.75 -5.33
CA LYS A 141 16.58 11.90 -6.14
C LYS A 141 15.07 11.86 -6.40
N THR A 142 14.55 10.77 -6.97
CA THR A 142 13.12 10.63 -7.27
C THR A 142 12.27 10.68 -5.99
N LEU A 143 12.76 10.08 -4.90
CA LEU A 143 12.06 10.16 -3.61
C LEU A 143 12.00 11.60 -3.09
N LYS A 144 13.08 12.36 -3.16
CA LYS A 144 13.12 13.77 -2.73
C LYS A 144 12.14 14.63 -3.51
N ASP A 145 12.04 14.41 -4.82
CA ASP A 145 11.14 15.16 -5.70
C ASP A 145 9.66 14.85 -5.43
N ASP A 146 9.35 13.64 -4.99
CA ASP A 146 7.98 13.14 -4.87
C ASP A 146 7.46 13.00 -3.42
N MET A 147 8.32 12.86 -2.40
CA MET A 147 7.92 12.47 -1.03
C MET A 147 6.84 13.35 -0.42
N ASN A 148 6.86 14.65 -0.69
CA ASN A 148 5.88 15.60 -0.13
C ASN A 148 4.46 15.43 -0.68
N LYS A 149 4.30 14.70 -1.76
CA LYS A 149 2.98 14.40 -2.38
C LYS A 149 2.19 13.35 -1.60
N PHE A 150 2.85 12.56 -0.75
CA PHE A 150 2.26 11.41 -0.09
C PHE A 150 1.93 11.68 1.37
N ASP A 151 0.88 11.05 1.86
CA ASP A 151 0.53 11.02 3.29
C ASP A 151 1.23 9.86 4.02
N MET A 152 1.69 8.85 3.27
CA MET A 152 2.48 7.73 3.76
C MET A 152 3.29 7.12 2.63
N ILE A 153 4.46 6.57 2.96
CA ILE A 153 5.28 5.78 2.04
C ILE A 153 5.43 4.36 2.61
N ILE A 154 5.21 3.35 1.77
CA ILE A 154 5.37 1.95 2.13
C ILE A 154 6.47 1.34 1.27
N PHE A 155 7.57 0.91 1.91
CA PHE A 155 8.64 0.17 1.26
C PHE A 155 8.35 -1.32 1.36
N ALA A 156 8.12 -1.97 0.23
CA ALA A 156 7.90 -3.41 0.08
C ALA A 156 8.91 -4.02 -0.91
N VAL A 157 10.13 -3.49 -0.95
CA VAL A 157 11.23 -3.97 -1.79
C VAL A 157 12.15 -4.90 -1.00
N GLY A 158 12.75 -5.88 -1.69
CA GLY A 158 13.72 -6.80 -1.07
C GLY A 158 15.15 -6.25 -0.97
N ASN A 159 15.42 -5.06 -1.50
CA ASN A 159 16.77 -4.46 -1.53
C ASN A 159 16.98 -3.54 -0.32
N SER A 160 17.77 -3.99 0.65
CA SER A 160 18.09 -3.24 1.86
C SER A 160 18.88 -1.96 1.60
N ASP A 161 19.77 -1.94 0.60
CA ASP A 161 20.61 -0.77 0.31
C ASP A 161 19.78 0.41 -0.19
N VAL A 162 18.79 0.12 -1.02
CA VAL A 162 17.81 1.11 -1.48
C VAL A 162 17.02 1.66 -0.29
N GLN A 163 16.55 0.78 0.59
CA GLN A 163 15.78 1.20 1.78
C GLN A 163 16.63 2.02 2.75
N LEU A 164 17.88 1.65 3.01
CA LEU A 164 18.81 2.40 3.85
C LEU A 164 19.09 3.79 3.27
N SER A 165 19.38 3.86 1.96
CA SER A 165 19.61 5.14 1.29
C SER A 165 18.39 6.07 1.35
N CYS A 166 17.18 5.53 1.16
CA CYS A 166 15.93 6.27 1.28
C CYS A 166 15.65 6.68 2.73
N ASN A 167 15.89 5.81 3.71
CA ASN A 167 15.77 6.11 5.15
C ASN A 167 16.64 7.31 5.54
N ASN A 168 17.91 7.31 5.11
CA ASN A 168 18.86 8.37 5.43
C ASN A 168 18.45 9.71 4.79
N LEU A 169 17.93 9.68 3.56
CA LEU A 169 17.36 10.87 2.93
C LEU A 169 16.16 11.38 3.72
N LEU A 170 15.16 10.53 4.04
CA LEU A 170 13.94 10.93 4.73
C LEU A 170 14.23 11.53 6.11
N LYS A 171 15.19 10.96 6.85
CA LYS A 171 15.66 11.52 8.11
C LYS A 171 16.34 12.88 7.91
N LYS A 172 17.23 13.00 6.93
CA LYS A 172 17.94 14.26 6.61
C LYS A 172 16.98 15.39 6.22
N GLU A 173 15.94 15.07 5.47
CA GLU A 173 14.93 16.04 5.01
C GLU A 173 13.84 16.29 6.09
N ASN A 174 13.95 15.68 7.28
CA ASN A 174 12.97 15.76 8.36
C ASN A 174 11.54 15.43 7.87
N TYR A 175 11.40 14.33 7.12
CA TYR A 175 10.11 13.93 6.59
C TYR A 175 9.09 13.69 7.70
N ALA A 176 8.02 14.51 7.71
CA ALA A 176 7.09 14.60 8.83
C ALA A 176 5.88 13.63 8.73
N LYS A 177 5.92 12.70 7.80
CA LYS A 177 4.82 11.76 7.59
C LYS A 177 5.29 10.32 7.83
N PRO A 178 4.38 9.38 8.19
CA PRO A 178 4.75 8.02 8.52
C PRO A 178 5.31 7.26 7.33
N VAL A 179 6.28 6.38 7.60
CA VAL A 179 6.88 5.46 6.64
C VAL A 179 6.81 4.04 7.17
N LEU A 180 6.34 3.11 6.34
CA LEU A 180 6.35 1.70 6.66
C LEU A 180 7.43 0.98 5.84
N TYR A 181 8.24 0.17 6.52
CA TYR A 181 9.16 -0.79 5.92
C TYR A 181 8.61 -2.19 6.17
N VAL A 182 8.37 -2.95 5.11
CA VAL A 182 7.69 -4.25 5.19
C VAL A 182 8.49 -5.29 4.44
N TRP A 183 8.82 -6.41 5.12
CA TRP A 183 9.55 -7.50 4.48
C TRP A 183 9.16 -8.87 5.02
N LEU A 184 9.42 -9.90 4.21
CA LEU A 184 9.21 -11.31 4.52
C LEU A 184 10.56 -12.00 4.67
N GLU A 185 10.70 -12.87 5.66
CA GLU A 185 11.88 -13.74 5.77
C GLU A 185 11.75 -14.96 4.86
N ALA A 186 12.89 -15.54 4.51
CA ALA A 186 12.99 -16.80 3.81
C ALA A 186 12.17 -17.89 4.52
N GLY A 187 11.65 -18.87 3.77
CA GLY A 187 10.83 -19.95 4.32
C GLY A 187 9.46 -19.54 4.87
N GLY A 188 9.14 -18.23 4.92
CA GLY A 188 7.84 -17.72 5.33
C GLY A 188 7.46 -18.02 6.78
N SER A 189 8.45 -18.16 7.67
CA SER A 189 8.23 -18.33 9.12
C SER A 189 7.93 -17.02 9.80
N ASN A 190 8.56 -15.95 9.35
CA ASN A 190 8.45 -14.60 9.92
C ASN A 190 8.29 -13.54 8.85
N SER A 191 7.69 -12.42 9.24
CA SER A 191 7.70 -11.16 8.50
C SER A 191 7.69 -9.99 9.47
N HIS A 192 7.98 -8.81 8.96
CA HIS A 192 8.17 -7.64 9.81
C HIS A 192 7.54 -6.41 9.19
N ILE A 193 7.08 -5.51 10.05
CA ILE A 193 6.64 -4.16 9.70
C ILE A 193 7.31 -3.20 10.66
N LEU A 194 8.09 -2.28 10.15
CA LEU A 194 8.61 -1.15 10.92
C LEU A 194 7.87 0.12 10.51
N CYS A 195 7.20 0.75 11.47
CA CYS A 195 6.59 2.06 11.31
C CYS A 195 7.53 3.13 11.86
N VAL A 196 7.90 4.09 11.03
CA VAL A 196 8.81 5.18 11.38
C VAL A 196 8.14 6.53 11.19
N ASP A 197 8.17 7.32 12.26
CA ASP A 197 8.03 8.77 12.27
C ASP A 197 9.42 9.34 12.55
N TYR A 198 9.99 10.08 11.61
CA TYR A 198 11.35 10.60 11.74
C TYR A 198 11.50 11.72 12.77
N SER A 199 10.41 12.23 13.36
CA SER A 199 10.45 13.10 14.54
C SER A 199 10.76 12.34 15.84
N GLN A 200 10.58 11.01 15.82
CA GLN A 200 10.83 10.12 16.96
C GLN A 200 12.21 9.46 16.87
N LYS A 201 12.65 8.84 17.98
CA LYS A 201 13.87 8.00 18.00
C LYS A 201 13.60 6.67 17.30
N GLY A 202 14.64 6.16 16.64
CA GLY A 202 14.62 4.89 15.91
C GLY A 202 14.26 5.06 14.43
N CYS A 203 14.97 4.34 13.58
CA CYS A 203 14.77 4.36 12.14
C CYS A 203 15.12 2.99 11.52
N PHE A 204 14.98 2.84 10.22
CA PHE A 204 15.28 1.58 9.55
C PHE A 204 16.74 1.14 9.70
N GLU A 205 17.70 2.09 9.72
CA GLU A 205 19.13 1.79 9.89
C GLU A 205 19.44 1.22 11.28
N CYS A 206 18.64 1.50 12.32
CA CYS A 206 18.83 0.89 13.63
C CYS A 206 18.79 -0.66 13.59
N LEU A 207 18.08 -1.24 12.63
CA LEU A 207 18.02 -2.69 12.43
C LEU A 207 19.35 -3.28 11.93
N TYR A 208 20.20 -2.43 11.35
CA TYR A 208 21.48 -2.79 10.74
C TYR A 208 22.69 -2.24 11.51
N THR A 209 22.47 -1.63 12.66
CA THR A 209 23.54 -1.01 13.46
C THR A 209 23.79 -1.83 14.72
N ASP A 210 25.08 -2.11 15.03
CA ASP A 210 25.51 -2.74 16.27
C ASP A 210 25.70 -1.69 17.40
N GLU A 211 25.96 -2.17 18.62
CA GLU A 211 26.19 -1.33 19.81
C GLU A 211 27.40 -0.37 19.67
N LYS A 212 28.25 -0.58 18.68
CA LYS A 212 29.41 0.26 18.37
C LYS A 212 29.17 1.21 17.20
N GLY A 213 27.96 1.26 16.66
CA GLY A 213 27.60 2.10 15.52
C GLY A 213 28.04 1.56 14.16
N ARG A 214 28.47 0.29 14.06
CA ARG A 214 28.88 -0.31 12.79
C ARG A 214 27.72 -0.99 12.09
N LEU A 215 27.69 -0.90 10.78
CA LEU A 215 26.69 -1.60 9.98
C LEU A 215 26.92 -3.11 10.00
N MET A 216 25.87 -3.87 10.14
CA MET A 216 25.83 -5.32 10.17
C MET A 216 24.60 -5.86 9.41
N ASN A 217 24.42 -7.17 9.34
CA ASN A 217 23.20 -7.78 8.82
C ASN A 217 22.00 -7.43 9.70
N ASN A 218 20.81 -7.42 9.12
CA ASN A 218 19.58 -7.10 9.84
C ASN A 218 19.41 -7.98 11.08
N LYS A 219 19.56 -7.37 12.28
CA LYS A 219 19.57 -8.06 13.57
C LYS A 219 18.23 -8.63 14.03
N VAL A 220 17.13 -8.27 13.36
CA VAL A 220 15.80 -8.79 13.69
C VAL A 220 15.40 -9.99 12.85
N ASN A 221 16.08 -10.25 11.75
CA ASN A 221 15.90 -11.46 10.97
C ASN A 221 16.34 -12.67 11.81
N ARG A 222 15.51 -13.70 11.83
CA ARG A 222 15.71 -14.88 12.67
C ARG A 222 16.38 -16.04 11.95
N MET A 223 16.46 -15.98 10.63
CA MET A 223 17.08 -17.03 9.84
C MET A 223 18.58 -16.79 9.69
N THR A 224 19.35 -17.88 9.81
CA THR A 224 20.78 -17.88 9.49
C THR A 224 21.00 -17.80 7.99
N GLU A 225 22.21 -17.42 7.54
CA GLU A 225 22.55 -17.38 6.12
C GLU A 225 22.34 -18.73 5.44
N GLU A 226 22.70 -19.83 6.09
CA GLU A 226 22.50 -21.20 5.60
C GLU A 226 21.00 -21.52 5.39
N GLN A 227 20.15 -21.11 6.33
CA GLN A 227 18.69 -21.26 6.22
C GLN A 227 18.14 -20.39 5.08
N VAL A 228 18.62 -19.17 4.89
CA VAL A 228 18.24 -18.31 3.77
C VAL A 228 18.63 -18.97 2.45
N GLU A 229 19.85 -19.49 2.35
CA GLU A 229 20.33 -20.16 1.14
C GLU A 229 19.48 -21.40 0.78
N SER A 230 19.10 -22.21 1.77
CA SER A 230 18.23 -23.39 1.56
C SER A 230 16.85 -23.06 1.00
N HIS A 231 16.35 -21.85 1.23
CA HIS A 231 15.08 -21.35 0.70
C HIS A 231 15.25 -20.41 -0.51
N THR A 232 16.49 -20.23 -0.98
CA THR A 232 16.79 -19.40 -2.14
C THR A 232 16.68 -20.22 -3.42
N LEU A 233 15.78 -19.82 -4.29
CA LEU A 233 15.60 -20.41 -5.60
C LEU A 233 16.39 -19.60 -6.63
N ARG A 234 17.21 -20.31 -7.41
CA ARG A 234 17.94 -19.74 -8.55
C ARG A 234 17.25 -20.15 -9.83
N ASN A 235 16.90 -19.19 -10.67
CA ASN A 235 16.39 -19.49 -12.01
C ASN A 235 17.53 -19.54 -13.03
N GLY A 236 17.24 -20.04 -14.23
CA GLY A 236 18.24 -20.25 -15.29
C GLY A 236 18.94 -18.98 -15.77
N CYS A 237 18.43 -17.80 -15.46
CA CYS A 237 19.03 -16.49 -15.78
C CYS A 237 19.88 -15.93 -14.63
N GLY A 238 20.15 -16.71 -13.57
CA GLY A 238 20.96 -16.28 -12.43
C GLY A 238 20.24 -15.38 -11.42
N ALA A 239 19.00 -15.00 -11.66
CA ALA A 239 18.21 -14.27 -10.68
C ALA A 239 17.86 -15.17 -9.50
N THR A 240 18.06 -14.63 -8.30
CA THR A 240 17.76 -15.32 -7.05
C THR A 240 16.47 -14.77 -6.44
N ARG A 241 15.69 -15.65 -5.85
CA ARG A 241 14.50 -15.27 -5.09
C ARG A 241 14.34 -16.16 -3.87
N VAL A 242 13.70 -15.63 -2.88
CA VAL A 242 13.44 -16.34 -1.63
C VAL A 242 12.00 -16.86 -1.62
N ALA A 243 11.83 -18.14 -1.31
CA ALA A 243 10.51 -18.75 -1.16
C ALA A 243 9.97 -18.48 0.25
N TYR A 244 8.68 -18.10 0.38
CA TYR A 244 8.04 -17.82 1.68
C TYR A 244 6.57 -18.29 1.76
N GLY A 245 5.95 -18.65 0.64
CA GLY A 245 4.56 -19.13 0.59
C GLY A 245 3.49 -18.04 0.78
N SER A 246 2.25 -18.36 0.43
CA SER A 246 1.13 -17.40 0.39
C SER A 246 0.59 -17.05 1.77
N SER A 247 0.66 -17.97 2.74
CA SER A 247 0.03 -17.77 4.06
C SER A 247 0.64 -16.58 4.80
N ILE A 248 1.97 -16.50 4.90
CA ILE A 248 2.64 -15.38 5.56
C ILE A 248 2.47 -14.07 4.77
N LEU A 249 2.43 -14.14 3.45
CA LEU A 249 2.19 -13.00 2.58
C LEU A 249 0.83 -12.34 2.88
N LEU A 250 -0.25 -13.14 2.91
CA LEU A 250 -1.60 -12.65 3.21
C LEU A 250 -1.71 -12.12 4.64
N ARG A 251 -1.10 -12.84 5.61
CA ARG A 251 -1.10 -12.41 6.99
C ARG A 251 -0.38 -11.07 7.17
N THR A 252 0.80 -10.92 6.55
CA THR A 252 1.54 -9.66 6.58
C THR A 252 0.73 -8.53 5.96
N THR A 253 0.08 -8.78 4.82
CA THR A 253 -0.78 -7.79 4.16
C THR A 253 -1.91 -7.33 5.10
N SER A 254 -2.59 -8.25 5.78
CA SER A 254 -3.64 -7.90 6.76
C SER A 254 -3.09 -7.00 7.88
N VAL A 255 -1.93 -7.35 8.46
CA VAL A 255 -1.32 -6.54 9.52
C VAL A 255 -0.84 -5.18 9.02
N VAL A 256 -0.44 -5.06 7.75
CA VAL A 256 -0.14 -3.75 7.13
C VAL A 256 -1.38 -2.87 7.07
N LEU A 257 -2.55 -3.43 6.71
CA LEU A 257 -3.80 -2.67 6.71
C LEU A 257 -4.14 -2.14 8.12
N ASP A 258 -4.06 -3.00 9.12
CA ASP A 258 -4.28 -2.60 10.52
C ASP A 258 -3.32 -1.49 10.94
N MET A 259 -2.03 -1.60 10.58
CA MET A 259 -1.03 -0.58 10.89
C MET A 259 -1.35 0.75 10.21
N VAL A 260 -1.77 0.74 8.94
CA VAL A 260 -2.15 1.97 8.22
C VAL A 260 -3.35 2.65 8.89
N GLN A 261 -4.36 1.88 9.30
CA GLN A 261 -5.52 2.41 10.04
C GLN A 261 -5.11 3.01 11.38
N ARG A 262 -4.31 2.30 12.18
CA ARG A 262 -3.79 2.79 13.47
C ARG A 262 -2.98 4.08 13.32
N VAL A 263 -2.17 4.19 12.27
CA VAL A 263 -1.39 5.40 11.98
C VAL A 263 -2.30 6.59 11.68
N PHE A 264 -3.26 6.45 10.76
CA PHE A 264 -4.16 7.54 10.38
C PHE A 264 -5.21 7.86 11.45
N ASN A 265 -5.48 6.95 12.36
CA ASN A 265 -6.28 7.18 13.57
C ASN A 265 -5.46 7.81 14.71
N HIS A 266 -4.16 8.09 14.49
CA HIS A 266 -3.25 8.66 15.50
C HIS A 266 -3.07 7.80 16.76
N GLU A 267 -3.20 6.48 16.62
CA GLU A 267 -3.02 5.52 17.71
C GLU A 267 -1.53 5.21 17.96
N ILE A 268 -0.68 5.40 16.94
CA ILE A 268 0.75 5.17 17.01
C ILE A 268 1.43 6.43 17.56
N LYS A 269 2.13 6.31 18.70
CA LYS A 269 2.79 7.43 19.40
C LYS A 269 4.32 7.37 19.37
N GLU A 270 4.87 6.22 18.99
CA GLU A 270 6.31 5.98 18.92
C GLU A 270 6.62 5.06 17.74
N ASN A 271 7.87 4.98 17.36
CA ASN A 271 8.29 4.06 16.29
C ASN A 271 8.16 2.62 16.75
N ILE A 272 7.52 1.78 15.94
CA ILE A 272 7.13 0.42 16.30
C ILE A 272 7.67 -0.57 15.27
N LEU A 273 8.26 -1.65 15.77
CA LEU A 273 8.59 -2.84 14.99
C LEU A 273 7.63 -3.98 15.34
N LEU A 274 6.91 -4.49 14.35
CA LEU A 274 6.11 -5.70 14.47
C LEU A 274 6.87 -6.91 13.94
N ASN A 275 6.88 -7.99 14.72
CA ASN A 275 7.27 -9.32 14.27
C ASN A 275 6.01 -10.17 14.11
N ILE A 276 5.83 -10.70 12.92
CA ILE A 276 4.66 -11.48 12.53
C ILE A 276 5.11 -12.92 12.26
N THR A 277 4.51 -13.86 12.96
CA THR A 277 4.69 -15.30 12.71
C THR A 277 3.39 -15.89 12.20
N ARG A 278 3.36 -17.20 11.95
CA ARG A 278 2.12 -17.90 11.55
C ARG A 278 1.01 -17.80 12.61
N THR A 279 1.36 -17.65 13.87
CA THR A 279 0.41 -17.74 15.00
C THR A 279 0.31 -16.47 15.83
N SER A 280 1.28 -15.56 15.74
CA SER A 280 1.35 -14.36 16.59
C SER A 280 1.77 -13.12 15.83
N VAL A 281 1.40 -11.97 16.36
CA VAL A 281 1.96 -10.66 16.04
C VAL A 281 2.49 -10.11 17.37
N THR A 282 3.76 -9.75 17.40
CA THR A 282 4.40 -9.16 18.58
C THR A 282 4.93 -7.78 18.28
N GLU A 283 4.64 -6.84 19.16
CA GLU A 283 5.04 -5.46 19.05
C GLU A 283 6.32 -5.22 19.88
N GLN A 284 7.30 -4.57 19.29
CA GLN A 284 8.58 -4.25 19.95
C GLN A 284 8.74 -2.72 19.96
N ASN A 285 8.27 -2.11 21.04
CA ASN A 285 8.38 -0.67 21.22
C ASN A 285 9.78 -0.34 21.73
N GLY A 286 10.53 0.47 20.99
CA GLY A 286 11.83 0.96 21.38
C GLY A 286 12.99 -0.03 21.41
N LYS A 287 12.75 -1.34 21.47
CA LYS A 287 13.80 -2.37 21.61
C LYS A 287 14.73 -2.53 20.40
N PHE A 288 14.31 -2.03 19.23
CA PHE A 288 15.11 -2.05 18.01
C PHE A 288 16.00 -0.81 17.87
N ILE A 289 15.74 0.23 18.67
CA ILE A 289 16.43 1.52 18.60
C ILE A 289 17.89 1.34 19.01
N GLU A 290 18.79 1.91 18.19
CA GLU A 290 20.22 1.87 18.48
C GLU A 290 20.74 3.30 18.73
N SER A 291 21.27 3.54 19.92
CA SER A 291 21.72 4.89 20.33
C SER A 291 22.88 5.42 19.48
N ARG A 292 23.71 4.51 18.96
CA ARG A 292 24.84 4.83 18.08
C ARG A 292 24.52 4.68 16.59
N CYS A 293 23.23 4.66 16.22
CA CYS A 293 22.83 4.66 14.80
C CYS A 293 23.32 5.93 14.10
N ASN A 294 24.04 5.78 12.98
CA ASN A 294 24.58 6.92 12.24
C ASN A 294 23.50 7.82 11.64
N CYS A 295 22.28 7.27 11.42
CA CYS A 295 21.16 8.00 10.85
C CYS A 295 20.35 8.79 11.90
N CYS A 296 20.05 8.18 13.06
CA CYS A 296 19.14 8.77 14.05
C CYS A 296 19.64 8.71 15.48
N GLY A 297 20.86 8.24 15.73
CA GLY A 297 21.50 8.23 17.04
C GLY A 297 21.80 9.63 17.57
N ASP A 298 22.10 9.72 18.87
CA ASP A 298 22.54 10.97 19.46
C ASP A 298 23.96 11.29 18.93
N PRO A 299 24.23 12.52 18.49
CA PRO A 299 25.61 12.90 18.13
C PRO A 299 26.49 12.84 19.40
N ASP A 300 27.68 12.21 19.27
CA ASP A 300 28.70 12.19 20.32
C ASP A 300 29.15 13.58 20.71
#